data_305463b013863fb55c47ebddbb2b2655
#
_entry.id   305463b013863fb55c47ebddbb2b2655
#
_cell.length_a   1.000
_cell.length_b   1.000
_cell.length_c   1.000
_cell.angle_alpha   90.00
_cell.angle_beta   90.00
_cell.angle_gamma   90.00
#
_symmetry.space_group_name_H-M   'P 1'
#
loop_
_entity.id
_entity.type
_entity.pdbx_description
1 polymer ?
#
loop_
_entity_poly.entity_id
_entity_poly.type
_entity_poly.pdbx_seq_one_letter_code
_entity_poly.pdbx_strand_id
1 'polypeptide(L)'
;MSVDLIKDDLEIIGILKGLCNSKSKLWCWQDIIHDDGTKERIVHYVIIQKVDPIRKTFHVRPNIKQGFRFDSKFKTFILAKERAVAFSFVPRDVGTQYMIIGIPTQITPVKAEFINSVELVEREDEDKHQHLRTAQRKQINSAKMVGIRKHDREGLLGVLDFHFLYDLSAGGLSFRVENPAEFIKDERIVAVSIDGKTLETPYRLIVRSIREMDEDKFKVGCQFIKD
;
A
#
# COMPACT_ATOMS: atom_id res chain seq x y z
N MET A 1 15.54 -32.46 -2.75
CA MET A 1 15.99 -31.70 -3.91
C MET A 1 16.67 -30.45 -3.39
N SER A 2 17.97 -30.26 -3.64
CA SER A 2 18.67 -29.02 -3.28
C SER A 2 18.15 -27.89 -4.17
N VAL A 3 17.76 -26.80 -3.55
CA VAL A 3 17.44 -25.57 -4.31
C VAL A 3 18.76 -24.95 -4.69
N ASP A 4 19.02 -24.81 -5.99
CA ASP A 4 20.25 -24.17 -6.50
C ASP A 4 20.22 -22.68 -6.14
N LEU A 5 21.02 -22.30 -5.14
CA LEU A 5 21.14 -20.92 -4.69
C LEU A 5 21.93 -20.09 -5.71
N ILE A 6 21.44 -18.92 -6.05
CA ILE A 6 22.16 -17.94 -6.84
C ILE A 6 23.19 -17.26 -5.93
N LYS A 7 24.47 -17.41 -6.20
CA LYS A 7 25.58 -16.90 -5.38
C LYS A 7 26.52 -15.99 -6.17
N ASP A 8 26.37 -15.91 -7.48
CA ASP A 8 27.19 -15.04 -8.32
C ASP A 8 26.81 -13.57 -8.08
N ASP A 9 27.79 -12.76 -7.67
CA ASP A 9 27.60 -11.34 -7.36
C ASP A 9 27.05 -10.55 -8.57
N LEU A 10 27.50 -10.86 -9.79
CA LEU A 10 27.06 -10.15 -10.99
C LEU A 10 25.62 -10.50 -11.36
N GLU A 11 25.24 -11.77 -11.20
CA GLU A 11 23.88 -12.24 -11.41
C GLU A 11 22.93 -11.62 -10.39
N ILE A 12 23.31 -11.60 -9.11
CA ILE A 12 22.53 -10.95 -8.03
C ILE A 12 22.32 -9.47 -8.33
N ILE A 13 23.39 -8.74 -8.68
CA ILE A 13 23.31 -7.32 -9.06
C ILE A 13 22.42 -7.14 -10.29
N GLY A 14 22.52 -8.02 -11.28
CA GLY A 14 21.67 -8.02 -12.48
C GLY A 14 20.19 -8.16 -12.14
N ILE A 15 19.84 -9.10 -11.26
CA ILE A 15 18.46 -9.29 -10.77
C ILE A 15 17.96 -8.02 -10.05
N LEU A 16 18.74 -7.47 -9.11
CA LEU A 16 18.35 -6.28 -8.36
C LEU A 16 18.18 -5.04 -9.26
N LYS A 17 19.08 -4.85 -10.24
CA LYS A 17 18.94 -3.78 -11.23
C LYS A 17 17.71 -3.98 -12.13
N GLY A 18 17.42 -5.22 -12.53
CA GLY A 18 16.21 -5.54 -13.28
C GLY A 18 14.95 -5.17 -12.52
N LEU A 19 14.86 -5.54 -11.23
CA LEU A 19 13.74 -5.20 -10.34
C LEU A 19 13.64 -3.68 -10.10
N CYS A 20 14.76 -2.97 -10.01
CA CYS A 20 14.82 -1.52 -9.89
C CYS A 20 14.27 -0.83 -11.15
N ASN A 21 14.70 -1.28 -12.34
CA ASN A 21 14.31 -0.69 -13.62
C ASN A 21 12.83 -0.91 -13.94
N SER A 22 12.30 -2.10 -13.62
CA SER A 22 10.88 -2.44 -13.80
C SER A 22 9.98 -1.80 -12.74
N LYS A 23 10.55 -1.17 -11.69
CA LYS A 23 9.80 -0.67 -10.53
C LYS A 23 8.89 -1.73 -9.92
N SER A 24 9.34 -2.98 -9.91
CA SER A 24 8.57 -4.12 -9.42
C SER A 24 8.19 -3.94 -7.97
N LYS A 25 6.93 -4.21 -7.65
CA LYS A 25 6.44 -4.32 -6.27
C LYS A 25 7.01 -5.58 -5.64
N LEU A 26 7.79 -5.42 -4.58
CA LEU A 26 8.37 -6.53 -3.81
C LEU A 26 7.59 -6.69 -2.51
N TRP A 27 7.35 -7.92 -2.12
CA TRP A 27 6.78 -8.24 -0.82
C TRP A 27 7.90 -8.34 0.21
N CYS A 28 7.86 -7.48 1.23
CA CYS A 28 8.89 -7.35 2.24
C CYS A 28 8.27 -7.54 3.63
N TRP A 29 8.83 -8.44 4.47
CA TRP A 29 8.25 -8.71 5.79
C TRP A 29 9.28 -9.01 6.86
N GLN A 30 8.87 -8.81 8.09
CA GLN A 30 9.53 -9.26 9.30
C GLN A 30 8.58 -10.11 10.13
N ASP A 31 9.11 -11.16 10.74
CA ASP A 31 8.43 -11.92 11.78
C ASP A 31 9.02 -11.48 13.13
N ILE A 32 8.21 -10.83 13.95
CA ILE A 32 8.57 -10.36 15.29
C ILE A 32 8.01 -11.35 16.29
N ILE A 33 8.85 -11.76 17.24
CA ILE A 33 8.45 -12.56 18.38
C ILE A 33 8.50 -11.65 19.59
N HIS A 34 7.34 -11.38 20.19
CA HIS A 34 7.22 -10.57 21.40
C HIS A 34 7.62 -11.36 22.64
N ASP A 35 7.91 -10.66 23.73
CA ASP A 35 8.35 -11.29 25.00
C ASP A 35 7.32 -12.26 25.58
N ASP A 36 6.04 -12.10 25.26
CA ASP A 36 4.94 -12.99 25.64
C ASP A 36 4.84 -14.24 24.73
N GLY A 37 5.74 -14.40 23.76
CA GLY A 37 5.75 -15.49 22.80
C GLY A 37 4.79 -15.34 21.63
N THR A 38 4.03 -14.23 21.56
CA THR A 38 3.18 -13.96 20.41
C THR A 38 4.02 -13.62 19.18
N LYS A 39 3.53 -14.02 18.00
CA LYS A 39 4.20 -13.76 16.72
C LYS A 39 3.40 -12.75 15.94
N GLU A 40 4.07 -11.68 15.52
CA GLU A 40 3.51 -10.66 14.63
C GLU A 40 4.28 -10.68 13.31
N ARG A 41 3.57 -10.65 12.20
CA ARG A 41 4.17 -10.45 10.88
C ARG A 41 3.86 -9.05 10.38
N ILE A 42 4.88 -8.23 10.23
CA ILE A 42 4.79 -6.91 9.62
C ILE A 42 5.12 -7.05 8.14
N VAL A 43 4.22 -6.61 7.26
CA VAL A 43 4.39 -6.68 5.80
C VAL A 43 4.36 -5.27 5.22
N HIS A 44 5.28 -5.02 4.29
CA HIS A 44 5.30 -3.83 3.46
C HIS A 44 5.52 -4.21 2.00
N TYR A 45 4.83 -3.52 1.10
CA TYR A 45 5.22 -3.50 -0.30
C TYR A 45 6.30 -2.45 -0.49
N VAL A 46 7.40 -2.82 -1.15
CA VAL A 46 8.53 -1.95 -1.37
C VAL A 46 8.93 -1.93 -2.85
N ILE A 47 9.60 -0.86 -3.25
CA ILE A 47 10.17 -0.70 -4.58
C ILE A 47 11.65 -0.38 -4.41
N ILE A 48 12.51 -1.02 -5.22
CA ILE A 48 13.93 -0.68 -5.26
C ILE A 48 14.08 0.65 -5.99
N GLN A 49 14.66 1.65 -5.32
CA GLN A 49 14.93 2.96 -5.90
C GLN A 49 16.30 3.04 -6.57
N LYS A 50 17.29 2.38 -5.98
CA LYS A 50 18.68 2.46 -6.41
C LYS A 50 19.41 1.19 -6.02
N VAL A 51 20.30 0.73 -6.91
CA VAL A 51 21.29 -0.30 -6.63
C VAL A 51 22.68 0.33 -6.78
N ASP A 52 23.52 0.21 -5.75
CA ASP A 52 24.87 0.72 -5.72
C ASP A 52 25.87 -0.45 -5.60
N PRO A 53 26.40 -0.95 -6.73
CA PRO A 53 27.32 -2.09 -6.71
C PRO A 53 28.67 -1.77 -6.02
N ILE A 54 29.11 -0.51 -6.07
CA ILE A 54 30.38 -0.09 -5.48
C ILE A 54 30.31 -0.16 -3.96
N ARG A 55 29.25 0.38 -3.37
CA ARG A 55 28.99 0.33 -1.94
C ARG A 55 28.39 -0.99 -1.47
N LYS A 56 28.14 -1.90 -2.38
CA LYS A 56 27.43 -3.17 -2.15
C LYS A 56 26.12 -2.97 -1.36
N THR A 57 25.29 -1.99 -1.79
CA THR A 57 24.01 -1.68 -1.17
C THR A 57 22.93 -1.46 -2.23
N PHE A 58 21.68 -1.59 -1.80
CA PHE A 58 20.54 -1.08 -2.53
C PHE A 58 19.55 -0.41 -1.58
N HIS A 59 18.76 0.51 -2.13
CA HIS A 59 17.81 1.32 -1.38
C HIS A 59 16.41 0.92 -1.79
N VAL A 60 15.55 0.71 -0.81
CA VAL A 60 14.13 0.48 -1.02
C VAL A 60 13.31 1.56 -0.34
N ARG A 61 12.17 1.87 -0.91
CA ARG A 61 11.13 2.69 -0.29
C ARG A 61 9.84 1.90 -0.13
N PRO A 62 9.01 2.22 0.87
CA PRO A 62 7.67 1.65 0.92
C PRO A 62 6.85 2.13 -0.29
N ASN A 63 5.97 1.28 -0.79
CA ASN A 63 5.05 1.64 -1.87
C ASN A 63 3.88 2.50 -1.38
N ILE A 64 3.80 2.78 -0.08
CA ILE A 64 2.79 3.62 0.56
C ILE A 64 3.48 4.67 1.43
N LYS A 65 2.85 5.83 1.61
CA LYS A 65 3.40 6.95 2.42
C LYS A 65 3.49 6.66 3.93
N GLN A 66 2.91 5.58 4.41
CA GLN A 66 3.13 5.09 5.77
C GLN A 66 4.54 4.53 5.85
N GLY A 67 5.44 5.19 6.57
CA GLY A 67 6.82 4.78 6.72
C GLY A 67 6.99 3.31 7.16
N PHE A 68 8.22 2.82 7.11
CA PHE A 68 8.55 1.49 7.61
C PHE A 68 8.24 1.35 9.10
N ARG A 69 7.69 0.18 9.48
CA ARG A 69 7.53 -0.25 10.87
C ARG A 69 8.54 -1.34 11.26
N PHE A 70 9.53 -1.56 10.40
CA PHE A 70 10.53 -2.60 10.65
C PHE A 70 11.48 -2.20 11.76
N ASP A 71 11.87 -3.18 12.57
CA ASP A 71 12.95 -3.04 13.54
C ASP A 71 14.26 -3.53 12.90
N SER A 72 15.32 -2.71 12.98
CA SER A 72 16.63 -3.03 12.44
C SER A 72 17.31 -4.25 13.10
N LYS A 73 16.82 -4.69 14.26
CA LYS A 73 17.34 -5.87 14.97
C LYS A 73 16.87 -7.20 14.37
N PHE A 74 15.75 -7.19 13.65
CA PHE A 74 15.15 -8.42 13.14
C PHE A 74 15.49 -8.66 11.68
N LYS A 75 15.58 -9.95 11.36
CA LYS A 75 15.78 -10.42 10.00
C LYS A 75 14.56 -10.04 9.14
N THR A 76 14.84 -9.44 7.99
CA THR A 76 13.83 -9.02 7.02
C THR A 76 13.93 -9.89 5.79
N PHE A 77 12.81 -10.18 5.17
CA PHE A 77 12.70 -11.02 3.98
C PHE A 77 12.12 -10.22 2.83
N ILE A 78 12.58 -10.48 1.62
CA ILE A 78 12.00 -9.96 0.38
C ILE A 78 11.66 -11.12 -0.55
N LEU A 79 10.47 -11.04 -1.17
CA LEU A 79 10.03 -11.89 -2.26
C LEU A 79 9.76 -11.02 -3.50
N ALA A 80 10.46 -11.34 -4.58
CA ALA A 80 10.24 -10.76 -5.90
C ALA A 80 9.47 -11.78 -6.76
N LYS A 81 8.14 -11.69 -6.77
CA LYS A 81 7.27 -12.67 -7.47
C LYS A 81 7.57 -12.76 -8.95
N GLU A 82 7.76 -11.62 -9.63
CA GLU A 82 8.02 -11.55 -11.07
C GLU A 82 9.31 -12.27 -11.52
N ARG A 83 10.26 -12.40 -10.61
CA ARG A 83 11.52 -13.10 -10.83
C ARG A 83 11.60 -14.45 -10.14
N ALA A 84 10.56 -14.83 -9.41
CA ALA A 84 10.48 -16.05 -8.61
C ALA A 84 11.70 -16.22 -7.68
N VAL A 85 12.10 -15.16 -6.98
CA VAL A 85 13.27 -15.17 -6.09
C VAL A 85 12.93 -14.56 -4.73
N ALA A 86 13.58 -15.09 -3.70
CA ALA A 86 13.50 -14.57 -2.35
C ALA A 86 14.89 -14.46 -1.71
N PHE A 87 15.05 -13.52 -0.82
CA PHE A 87 16.25 -13.38 -0.02
C PHE A 87 15.95 -12.72 1.33
N SER A 88 16.90 -12.83 2.24
CA SER A 88 16.76 -12.23 3.57
C SER A 88 18.02 -11.44 3.94
N PHE A 89 17.84 -10.46 4.80
CA PHE A 89 18.90 -9.56 5.25
C PHE A 89 18.57 -9.02 6.63
N VAL A 90 19.55 -8.37 7.25
CA VAL A 90 19.35 -7.48 8.39
C VAL A 90 19.51 -6.06 7.86
N PRO A 91 18.54 -5.17 8.05
CA PRO A 91 18.65 -3.81 7.56
C PRO A 91 19.86 -3.10 8.20
N ARG A 92 20.59 -2.33 7.39
CA ARG A 92 21.69 -1.47 7.91
C ARG A 92 21.16 -0.18 8.49
N ASP A 93 20.12 0.35 7.85
CA ASP A 93 19.45 1.57 8.24
C ASP A 93 17.98 1.49 7.84
N VAL A 94 17.09 1.86 8.78
CA VAL A 94 15.65 1.90 8.60
C VAL A 94 15.17 3.30 8.93
N GLY A 95 15.06 4.13 7.88
CA GLY A 95 14.38 5.42 7.96
C GLY A 95 12.88 5.27 7.73
N THR A 96 12.13 6.33 7.98
CA THR A 96 10.67 6.34 7.73
C THR A 96 10.32 6.20 6.24
N GLN A 97 11.13 6.77 5.36
CA GLN A 97 10.85 6.84 3.91
C GLN A 97 11.74 5.93 3.05
N TYR A 98 12.78 5.37 3.63
CA TYR A 98 13.71 4.49 2.92
C TYR A 98 14.37 3.50 3.87
N MET A 99 14.89 2.42 3.31
CA MET A 99 15.71 1.44 4.01
C MET A 99 16.93 1.12 3.14
N ILE A 100 18.11 1.10 3.75
CA ILE A 100 19.36 0.74 3.09
C ILE A 100 19.71 -0.71 3.44
N ILE A 101 19.90 -1.50 2.42
CA ILE A 101 20.13 -2.94 2.51
C ILE A 101 21.48 -3.26 1.86
N GLY A 102 22.26 -4.13 2.48
CA GLY A 102 23.42 -4.74 1.83
C GLY A 102 22.99 -5.67 0.70
N ILE A 103 23.73 -5.69 -0.42
CA ILE A 103 23.51 -6.69 -1.47
C ILE A 103 23.64 -8.08 -0.84
N PRO A 104 22.64 -8.97 -0.97
CA PRO A 104 22.69 -10.29 -0.38
C PRO A 104 23.81 -11.12 -1.04
N THR A 105 24.45 -11.99 -0.27
CA THR A 105 25.46 -12.92 -0.78
C THR A 105 24.86 -14.11 -1.47
N GLN A 106 23.54 -14.30 -1.34
CA GLN A 106 22.81 -15.36 -2.02
C GLN A 106 21.33 -14.99 -2.19
N ILE A 107 20.74 -15.44 -3.26
CA ILE A 107 19.32 -15.35 -3.56
C ILE A 107 18.78 -16.76 -3.78
N THR A 108 17.60 -17.04 -3.26
CA THR A 108 16.94 -18.33 -3.36
C THR A 108 15.86 -18.27 -4.45
N PRO A 109 15.97 -19.05 -5.53
CA PRO A 109 14.84 -19.27 -6.43
C PRO A 109 13.68 -19.89 -5.67
N VAL A 110 12.47 -19.38 -5.88
CA VAL A 110 11.26 -19.89 -5.22
C VAL A 110 10.37 -20.61 -6.22
N LYS A 111 9.71 -21.67 -5.76
CA LYS A 111 8.80 -22.44 -6.60
C LYS A 111 7.47 -21.70 -6.75
N ALA A 112 6.78 -22.00 -7.85
CA ALA A 112 5.45 -21.45 -8.13
C ALA A 112 4.45 -21.72 -7.01
N GLU A 113 4.53 -22.90 -6.36
CA GLU A 113 3.65 -23.26 -5.24
C GLU A 113 3.80 -22.30 -4.06
N PHE A 114 5.05 -21.85 -3.77
CA PHE A 114 5.30 -20.86 -2.73
C PHE A 114 4.72 -19.49 -3.09
N ILE A 115 4.90 -19.06 -4.35
CA ILE A 115 4.33 -17.78 -4.85
C ILE A 115 2.81 -17.83 -4.74
N ASN A 116 2.18 -18.92 -5.20
CA ASN A 116 0.73 -19.11 -5.11
C ASN A 116 0.24 -19.11 -3.65
N SER A 117 0.99 -19.71 -2.71
CA SER A 117 0.62 -19.68 -1.28
C SER A 117 0.65 -18.27 -0.70
N VAL A 118 1.62 -17.45 -1.11
CA VAL A 118 1.69 -16.03 -0.72
C VAL A 118 0.53 -15.24 -1.30
N GLU A 119 0.18 -15.47 -2.57
CA GLU A 119 -0.96 -14.81 -3.22
C GLU A 119 -2.31 -15.20 -2.59
N LEU A 120 -2.44 -16.44 -2.14
CA LEU A 120 -3.62 -16.87 -1.37
C LEU A 120 -3.76 -16.10 -0.06
N VAL A 121 -2.66 -15.96 0.69
CA VAL A 121 -2.65 -15.17 1.95
C VAL A 121 -2.99 -13.70 1.67
N GLU A 122 -2.46 -13.12 0.59
CA GLU A 122 -2.80 -11.75 0.19
C GLU A 122 -4.30 -11.61 -0.15
N ARG A 123 -4.87 -12.56 -0.89
CA ARG A 123 -6.30 -12.58 -1.20
C ARG A 123 -7.15 -12.78 0.04
N GLU A 124 -6.77 -13.67 0.95
CA GLU A 124 -7.47 -13.88 2.22
C GLU A 124 -7.44 -12.63 3.12
N ASP A 125 -6.32 -11.89 3.15
CA ASP A 125 -6.25 -10.61 3.88
C ASP A 125 -7.06 -9.51 3.19
N GLU A 126 -7.12 -9.48 1.86
CA GLU A 126 -8.04 -8.61 1.12
C GLU A 126 -9.50 -9.02 1.37
N ASP A 127 -9.80 -10.31 1.39
CA ASP A 127 -11.13 -10.86 1.64
C ASP A 127 -11.57 -10.68 3.10
N LYS A 128 -10.68 -10.84 4.10
CA LYS A 128 -10.96 -10.49 5.50
C LYS A 128 -11.36 -9.03 5.64
N HIS A 129 -10.70 -8.15 4.90
CA HIS A 129 -11.10 -6.74 4.85
C HIS A 129 -12.38 -6.51 4.04
N GLN A 130 -12.73 -7.40 3.08
CA GLN A 130 -14.02 -7.39 2.38
C GLN A 130 -15.16 -7.91 3.26
N HIS A 131 -14.97 -8.95 4.07
CA HIS A 131 -15.98 -9.46 5.01
C HIS A 131 -16.33 -8.47 6.13
N LEU A 132 -15.41 -7.57 6.48
CA LEU A 132 -15.72 -6.42 7.34
C LEU A 132 -16.53 -5.33 6.63
N ARG A 133 -16.73 -5.45 5.32
CA ARG A 133 -17.57 -4.53 4.53
C ARG A 133 -18.98 -5.07 4.47
N THR A 134 -19.88 -4.45 5.21
CA THR A 134 -21.32 -4.80 5.26
C THR A 134 -22.06 -4.58 3.93
N ALA A 135 -21.39 -4.04 2.90
CA ALA A 135 -22.02 -3.76 1.61
C ALA A 135 -21.06 -3.91 0.43
N GLN A 136 -21.56 -4.54 -0.63
CA GLN A 136 -20.84 -4.70 -1.89
C GLN A 136 -20.59 -3.32 -2.54
N ARG A 137 -19.35 -3.05 -2.94
CA ARG A 137 -18.99 -1.81 -3.64
C ARG A 137 -19.12 -2.00 -5.15
N LYS A 138 -19.78 -1.07 -5.80
CA LYS A 138 -19.82 -0.98 -7.25
C LYS A 138 -18.72 -0.03 -7.72
N GLN A 139 -17.73 -0.57 -8.42
CA GLN A 139 -16.72 0.25 -9.07
C GLN A 139 -17.38 1.03 -10.22
N ILE A 140 -17.07 2.32 -10.30
CA ILE A 140 -17.66 3.22 -11.29
C ILE A 140 -16.64 3.42 -12.40
N ASN A 141 -16.87 2.75 -13.54
CA ASN A 141 -15.98 2.82 -14.71
C ASN A 141 -16.25 4.04 -15.61
N SER A 142 -17.02 5.02 -15.14
CA SER A 142 -17.32 6.26 -15.86
C SER A 142 -16.74 7.47 -15.15
N ALA A 143 -16.49 8.56 -15.89
CA ALA A 143 -15.98 9.81 -15.36
C ALA A 143 -17.01 10.56 -14.49
N LYS A 144 -17.62 9.87 -13.54
CA LYS A 144 -18.59 10.46 -12.60
C LYS A 144 -17.87 11.26 -11.54
N MET A 145 -18.48 12.37 -11.13
CA MET A 145 -17.93 13.25 -10.12
C MET A 145 -18.81 13.26 -8.86
N VAL A 146 -18.17 13.50 -7.72
CA VAL A 146 -18.83 13.79 -6.46
C VAL A 146 -18.44 15.18 -6.00
N GLY A 147 -19.44 15.98 -5.64
CA GLY A 147 -19.23 17.31 -5.05
C GLY A 147 -19.14 17.19 -3.53
N ILE A 148 -18.01 17.58 -2.98
CA ILE A 148 -17.68 17.48 -1.56
C ILE A 148 -17.58 18.89 -0.97
N ARG A 149 -18.10 19.06 0.24
CA ARG A 149 -17.84 20.22 1.11
C ARG A 149 -17.23 19.76 2.42
N LYS A 150 -16.29 20.53 2.89
CA LYS A 150 -15.71 20.36 4.23
C LYS A 150 -16.35 21.36 5.18
N HIS A 151 -16.28 21.05 6.47
CA HIS A 151 -16.57 22.02 7.48
C HIS A 151 -15.33 22.90 7.70
N ASP A 152 -15.53 24.19 7.80
CA ASP A 152 -14.47 25.11 8.24
C ASP A 152 -14.26 25.00 9.77
N ARG A 153 -13.37 25.86 10.30
CA ARG A 153 -13.07 25.88 11.74
C ARG A 153 -14.25 26.31 12.59
N GLU A 154 -15.23 26.98 12.01
CA GLU A 154 -16.45 27.46 12.66
C GLU A 154 -17.61 26.46 12.49
N GLY A 155 -17.38 25.35 11.81
CA GLY A 155 -18.39 24.31 11.55
C GLY A 155 -19.34 24.64 10.39
N LEU A 156 -19.06 25.69 9.64
CA LEU A 156 -19.81 26.06 8.43
C LEU A 156 -19.35 25.24 7.25
N LEU A 157 -20.24 25.00 6.29
CA LEU A 157 -19.91 24.30 5.06
C LEU A 157 -19.05 25.22 4.17
N GLY A 158 -17.81 24.80 3.92
CA GLY A 158 -16.85 25.50 3.09
C GLY A 158 -17.14 25.41 1.58
N VAL A 159 -16.09 25.64 0.79
CA VAL A 159 -16.16 25.63 -0.67
C VAL A 159 -16.56 24.25 -1.19
N LEU A 160 -17.26 24.20 -2.30
CA LEU A 160 -17.63 22.98 -3.01
C LEU A 160 -16.50 22.57 -3.96
N ASP A 161 -15.90 21.41 -3.69
CA ASP A 161 -14.87 20.81 -4.52
C ASP A 161 -15.40 19.56 -5.22
N PHE A 162 -14.98 19.35 -6.47
CA PHE A 162 -15.41 18.22 -7.28
C PHE A 162 -14.26 17.21 -7.47
N HIS A 163 -14.54 15.95 -7.13
CA HIS A 163 -13.57 14.87 -7.25
C HIS A 163 -14.14 13.72 -8.08
N PHE A 164 -13.28 13.00 -8.79
CA PHE A 164 -13.71 11.80 -9.52
C PHE A 164 -14.14 10.70 -8.56
N LEU A 165 -15.40 10.29 -8.67
CA LEU A 165 -15.95 9.17 -7.88
C LEU A 165 -15.30 7.86 -8.33
N TYR A 166 -14.77 7.10 -7.38
CA TYR A 166 -14.10 5.83 -7.66
C TYR A 166 -15.01 4.64 -7.43
N ASP A 167 -15.63 4.56 -6.27
CA ASP A 167 -16.63 3.53 -5.93
C ASP A 167 -17.74 4.08 -5.03
N LEU A 168 -18.89 3.40 -5.05
CA LEU A 168 -20.06 3.70 -4.23
C LEU A 168 -20.67 2.39 -3.73
N SER A 169 -21.10 2.39 -2.47
CA SER A 169 -21.80 1.27 -1.83
C SER A 169 -22.86 1.77 -0.85
N ALA A 170 -23.65 0.88 -0.28
CA ALA A 170 -24.59 1.25 0.79
C ALA A 170 -23.90 1.72 2.08
N GLY A 171 -22.61 1.45 2.27
CA GLY A 171 -21.84 1.84 3.48
C GLY A 171 -20.97 3.08 3.30
N GLY A 172 -20.79 3.59 2.07
CA GLY A 172 -19.93 4.73 1.83
C GLY A 172 -19.53 4.89 0.37
N LEU A 173 -18.67 5.85 0.11
CA LEU A 173 -18.12 6.12 -1.21
C LEU A 173 -16.61 6.35 -1.15
N SER A 174 -15.95 6.31 -2.29
CA SER A 174 -14.58 6.76 -2.42
C SER A 174 -14.38 7.60 -3.66
N PHE A 175 -13.43 8.51 -3.61
CA PHE A 175 -13.10 9.41 -4.71
C PHE A 175 -11.59 9.60 -4.84
N ARG A 176 -11.15 10.15 -5.98
CA ARG A 176 -9.75 10.39 -6.29
C ARG A 176 -9.39 11.83 -6.02
N VAL A 177 -8.17 12.04 -5.50
CA VAL A 177 -7.55 13.34 -5.29
C VAL A 177 -6.11 13.30 -5.79
N GLU A 178 -5.57 14.46 -6.16
CA GLU A 178 -4.16 14.61 -6.54
C GLU A 178 -3.30 14.90 -5.32
N ASN A 179 -3.82 15.68 -4.37
CA ASN A 179 -3.11 16.03 -3.16
C ASN A 179 -3.74 15.33 -1.93
N PRO A 180 -3.07 14.34 -1.31
CA PRO A 180 -3.61 13.63 -0.15
C PRO A 180 -3.68 14.49 1.10
N ALA A 181 -2.92 15.61 1.17
CA ALA A 181 -2.93 16.52 2.32
C ALA A 181 -4.23 17.33 2.44
N GLU A 182 -5.06 17.32 1.39
CA GLU A 182 -6.37 17.97 1.42
C GLU A 182 -7.34 17.29 2.39
N PHE A 183 -7.14 16.01 2.69
CA PHE A 183 -8.03 15.23 3.55
C PHE A 183 -7.26 14.63 4.71
N ILE A 184 -7.93 14.56 5.87
CA ILE A 184 -7.38 13.99 7.10
C ILE A 184 -8.24 12.79 7.50
N LYS A 185 -7.61 11.72 7.98
CA LYS A 185 -8.34 10.56 8.51
C LYS A 185 -9.23 11.00 9.68
N ASP A 186 -10.44 10.47 9.70
CA ASP A 186 -11.53 10.78 10.65
C ASP A 186 -12.12 12.19 10.50
N GLU A 187 -11.73 12.95 9.49
CA GLU A 187 -12.38 14.21 9.10
C GLU A 187 -13.83 13.95 8.66
N ARG A 188 -14.73 14.86 9.06
CA ARG A 188 -16.13 14.85 8.63
C ARG A 188 -16.29 15.76 7.42
N ILE A 189 -16.89 15.22 6.38
CA ILE A 189 -17.15 15.92 5.12
C ILE A 189 -18.58 15.64 4.66
N VAL A 190 -19.06 16.42 3.71
CA VAL A 190 -20.43 16.30 3.19
C VAL A 190 -20.40 16.15 1.67
N ALA A 191 -20.99 15.07 1.15
CA ALA A 191 -21.24 14.97 -0.29
C ALA A 191 -22.60 15.59 -0.60
N VAL A 192 -22.59 16.60 -1.46
CA VAL A 192 -23.79 17.40 -1.82
C VAL A 192 -24.30 17.12 -3.22
N SER A 193 -23.49 16.51 -4.08
CA SER A 193 -23.88 16.12 -5.43
C SER A 193 -23.15 14.87 -5.91
N ILE A 194 -23.79 14.10 -6.81
CA ILE A 194 -23.17 12.97 -7.51
C ILE A 194 -23.57 13.10 -8.99
N ASP A 195 -22.54 13.03 -9.86
CA ASP A 195 -22.70 13.06 -11.33
C ASP A 195 -23.48 14.32 -11.80
N GLY A 196 -23.13 15.47 -11.20
CA GLY A 196 -23.75 16.77 -11.49
C GLY A 196 -25.16 16.95 -10.93
N LYS A 197 -25.74 15.93 -10.30
CA LYS A 197 -27.06 16.01 -9.67
C LYS A 197 -26.91 16.35 -8.19
N THR A 198 -27.54 17.44 -7.75
CA THR A 198 -27.61 17.79 -6.33
C THR A 198 -28.42 16.73 -5.58
N LEU A 199 -27.92 16.31 -4.43
CA LEU A 199 -28.60 15.36 -3.55
C LEU A 199 -29.70 16.10 -2.77
N GLU A 200 -30.90 15.54 -2.74
CA GLU A 200 -31.99 16.05 -1.90
C GLU A 200 -31.60 16.08 -0.42
N THR A 201 -30.93 15.00 0.02
CA THR A 201 -30.34 14.92 1.34
C THR A 201 -28.83 14.70 1.19
N PRO A 202 -28.00 15.67 1.59
CA PRO A 202 -26.55 15.52 1.56
C PRO A 202 -26.06 14.34 2.40
N TYR A 203 -25.10 13.58 1.88
CA TYR A 203 -24.50 12.48 2.64
C TYR A 203 -23.44 12.99 3.59
N ARG A 204 -23.63 12.76 4.88
CA ARG A 204 -22.57 12.98 5.88
C ARG A 204 -21.60 11.82 5.83
N LEU A 205 -20.32 12.14 5.74
CA LEU A 205 -19.24 11.20 5.53
C LEU A 205 -18.15 11.39 6.57
N ILE A 206 -17.48 10.31 6.91
CA ILE A 206 -16.23 10.34 7.64
C ILE A 206 -15.13 9.69 6.81
N VAL A 207 -14.00 10.36 6.67
CA VAL A 207 -12.82 9.84 5.96
C VAL A 207 -12.21 8.68 6.75
N ARG A 208 -12.15 7.48 6.17
CA ARG A 208 -11.62 6.29 6.83
C ARG A 208 -10.25 5.88 6.32
N SER A 209 -9.95 6.19 5.08
CA SER A 209 -8.65 5.84 4.49
C SER A 209 -8.26 6.80 3.40
N ILE A 210 -6.96 7.07 3.31
CA ILE A 210 -6.33 7.77 2.19
C ILE A 210 -5.22 6.84 1.71
N ARG A 211 -5.30 6.40 0.44
CA ARG A 211 -4.38 5.40 -0.13
C ARG A 211 -3.85 5.90 -1.45
N GLU A 212 -2.56 5.72 -1.67
CA GLU A 212 -1.94 5.98 -2.97
C GLU A 212 -2.48 4.96 -4.01
N MET A 213 -2.78 5.47 -5.18
CA MET A 213 -3.10 4.71 -6.38
C MET A 213 -1.92 4.81 -7.36
N ASP A 214 -2.08 4.30 -8.56
CA ASP A 214 -1.07 4.48 -9.61
C ASP A 214 -1.04 5.96 -10.07
N GLU A 215 0.13 6.45 -10.53
CA GLU A 215 0.32 7.78 -11.17
C GLU A 215 0.07 9.00 -10.25
N ASP A 216 0.61 9.02 -9.05
CA ASP A 216 0.49 10.14 -8.09
C ASP A 216 -0.95 10.55 -7.72
N LYS A 217 -1.92 9.65 -7.90
CA LYS A 217 -3.30 9.82 -7.50
C LYS A 217 -3.60 9.09 -6.21
N PHE A 218 -4.47 9.66 -5.39
CA PHE A 218 -4.85 9.09 -4.11
C PHE A 218 -6.35 8.80 -4.08
N LYS A 219 -6.70 7.68 -3.43
CA LYS A 219 -8.08 7.30 -3.16
C LYS A 219 -8.43 7.66 -1.73
N VAL A 220 -9.43 8.50 -1.57
CA VAL A 220 -10.05 8.83 -0.28
C VAL A 220 -11.27 7.94 -0.11
N GLY A 221 -11.22 7.06 0.88
CA GLY A 221 -12.34 6.18 1.23
C GLY A 221 -13.13 6.74 2.40
N CYS A 222 -14.45 6.89 2.21
CA CYS A 222 -15.35 7.51 3.19
C CYS A 222 -16.47 6.55 3.56
N GLN A 223 -16.92 6.62 4.80
CA GLN A 223 -18.05 5.90 5.35
C GLN A 223 -19.23 6.86 5.57
N PHE A 224 -20.45 6.44 5.22
CA PHE A 224 -21.65 7.18 5.57
C PHE A 224 -21.85 7.20 7.10
N ILE A 225 -22.10 8.39 7.65
CA ILE A 225 -22.54 8.53 9.02
C ILE A 225 -24.05 8.28 9.01
N LYS A 226 -24.49 7.25 9.73
CA LYS A 226 -25.90 6.99 9.98
C LYS A 226 -26.32 7.87 11.16
N ASP A 227 -27.43 8.56 11.00
CA ASP A 227 -28.10 9.26 12.11
C ASP A 227 -28.63 8.25 13.09
#